data_c934b4508be3cb07080de44a50136d20
#
_entry.id   c934b4508be3cb07080de44a50136d20
#
_cell.length_a   1.000
_cell.length_b   1.000
_cell.length_c   1.000
_cell.angle_alpha   90.00
_cell.angle_beta   90.00
_cell.angle_gamma   90.00
#
_symmetry.space_group_name_H-M   'P 1'
#
loop_
_entity.id
_entity.type
_entity.pdbx_description
1 polymer ?
#
loop_
_entity_poly.entity_id
_entity_poly.type
_entity_poly.pdbx_seq_one_letter_code
_entity_poly.pdbx_strand_id
1 'polypeptide(L)'
;MFNPENGFTSDVIKSPDRFVGRTNLVMSCLRVLNSEHSLIVIYGKRGVGKSSLLRQIQQIATGDFTLPKKMSLQYLISEKQRKYLTVYYQCDSLIDGCDELLLRLVNDQDGEDGLLRLVPDDGKELVEFSRAKSVNAGADLKIVKWGTQGVETSRYARTVPGDVVQTFRNFLNSIITHQLNKYGKDGILILIDEFDVIKNKHGIGSLIKSLTSDKIKFAICGIADDVSSLVEDHHSVERLLEEGSMPVLQMPHSECLQILNRAEELFDNEIKFVGEAKEKISQLSSGYPYLVQLFGKACIHELNKYEKSEVDEFVLN
;
A
#
# COMPACT_ATOMS: atom_id res chain seq x y z
N MET A 1 7.39 17.30 -29.19
CA MET A 1 7.93 16.05 -28.61
C MET A 1 7.18 15.77 -27.33
N PHE A 2 6.54 14.62 -27.22
CA PHE A 2 5.73 14.24 -26.07
C PHE A 2 6.56 13.53 -25.01
N ASN A 3 6.36 13.87 -23.73
CA ASN A 3 6.98 13.11 -22.64
C ASN A 3 6.12 11.88 -22.34
N PRO A 4 6.63 10.65 -22.55
CA PRO A 4 5.85 9.43 -22.28
C PRO A 4 5.31 9.34 -20.87
N GLU A 5 6.01 9.88 -19.87
CA GLU A 5 5.60 9.85 -18.45
C GLU A 5 4.33 10.68 -18.18
N ASN A 6 3.93 11.56 -19.08
CA ASN A 6 2.68 12.30 -18.93
C ASN A 6 1.46 11.38 -19.00
N GLY A 7 1.46 10.38 -19.89
CA GLY A 7 0.35 9.44 -20.07
C GLY A 7 0.60 8.08 -19.43
N PHE A 8 1.83 7.59 -19.43
CA PHE A 8 2.18 6.23 -19.01
C PHE A 8 3.25 6.23 -17.92
N THR A 9 3.20 5.23 -17.04
CA THR A 9 4.22 5.04 -15.99
C THR A 9 4.51 3.57 -15.75
N SER A 10 5.77 3.23 -15.51
CA SER A 10 6.17 1.89 -15.06
C SER A 10 6.08 1.75 -13.53
N ASP A 11 5.89 2.86 -12.83
CA ASP A 11 5.86 2.91 -11.38
C ASP A 11 4.47 2.64 -10.82
N VAL A 12 4.40 2.48 -9.51
CA VAL A 12 3.16 2.33 -8.76
C VAL A 12 2.29 3.58 -8.93
N ILE A 13 1.05 3.40 -9.38
CA ILE A 13 0.09 4.50 -9.57
C ILE A 13 -0.42 4.96 -8.21
N LYS A 14 0.05 6.12 -7.78
CA LYS A 14 -0.40 6.77 -6.54
C LYS A 14 -1.59 7.70 -6.77
N SER A 15 -1.62 8.42 -7.90
CA SER A 15 -2.68 9.38 -8.20
C SER A 15 -4.00 8.70 -8.56
N PRO A 16 -5.14 9.08 -7.93
CA PRO A 16 -6.47 8.63 -8.31
C PRO A 16 -6.83 8.94 -9.77
N ASP A 17 -6.28 10.01 -10.33
CA ASP A 17 -6.55 10.42 -11.71
C ASP A 17 -5.99 9.47 -12.75
N ARG A 18 -4.90 8.78 -12.42
CA ARG A 18 -4.26 7.81 -13.32
C ARG A 18 -4.79 6.39 -13.10
N PHE A 19 -5.48 6.13 -12.00
CA PHE A 19 -6.01 4.81 -11.69
C PHE A 19 -7.34 4.59 -12.43
N VAL A 20 -7.44 3.50 -13.17
CA VAL A 20 -8.64 3.11 -13.93
C VAL A 20 -8.98 1.64 -13.74
N GLY A 21 -10.23 1.29 -14.01
CA GLY A 21 -10.72 -0.08 -13.82
C GLY A 21 -10.79 -0.50 -12.34
N ARG A 22 -10.90 -1.80 -12.10
CA ARG A 22 -10.92 -2.37 -10.74
C ARG A 22 -12.09 -1.92 -9.86
N THR A 23 -13.19 -1.49 -10.46
CA THR A 23 -14.34 -0.94 -9.74
C THR A 23 -14.81 -1.85 -8.61
N ASN A 24 -14.89 -3.17 -8.85
CA ASN A 24 -15.31 -4.14 -7.83
C ASN A 24 -14.35 -4.18 -6.63
N LEU A 25 -13.03 -4.08 -6.85
CA LEU A 25 -12.05 -4.06 -5.78
C LEU A 25 -12.14 -2.76 -4.96
N VAL A 26 -12.39 -1.62 -5.61
CA VAL A 26 -12.63 -0.34 -4.92
C VAL A 26 -13.94 -0.39 -4.11
N MET A 27 -14.99 -1.02 -4.61
CA MET A 27 -16.23 -1.27 -3.86
C MET A 27 -15.97 -2.12 -2.62
N SER A 28 -15.23 -3.22 -2.74
CA SER A 28 -14.85 -4.08 -1.60
C SER A 28 -14.01 -3.31 -0.59
N CYS A 29 -13.09 -2.45 -1.05
CA CYS A 29 -12.30 -1.59 -0.19
C CYS A 29 -13.18 -0.67 0.68
N LEU A 30 -14.15 0.03 0.08
CA LEU A 30 -15.07 0.91 0.82
C LEU A 30 -15.84 0.17 1.92
N ARG A 31 -16.24 -1.08 1.67
CA ARG A 31 -16.95 -1.93 2.64
C ARG A 31 -16.03 -2.38 3.77
N VAL A 32 -14.88 -2.97 3.42
CA VAL A 32 -13.95 -3.53 4.42
C VAL A 32 -13.34 -2.48 5.33
N LEU A 33 -13.16 -1.25 4.85
CA LEU A 33 -12.70 -0.14 5.68
C LEU A 33 -13.71 0.23 6.76
N ASN A 34 -15.00 -0.01 6.54
CA ASN A 34 -16.05 0.23 7.52
C ASN A 34 -16.33 -0.93 8.47
N SER A 35 -15.90 -2.15 8.15
CA SER A 35 -16.09 -3.30 9.05
C SER A 35 -15.26 -3.13 10.33
N GLU A 36 -15.70 -3.71 11.44
CA GLU A 36 -15.00 -3.54 12.73
C GLU A 36 -13.72 -4.37 12.82
N HIS A 37 -13.80 -5.64 12.45
CA HIS A 37 -12.69 -6.57 12.54
C HIS A 37 -12.43 -7.19 11.17
N SER A 38 -11.44 -6.67 10.46
CA SER A 38 -11.07 -7.18 9.14
C SER A 38 -9.57 -7.04 8.87
N LEU A 39 -9.06 -7.97 8.09
CA LEU A 39 -7.73 -7.96 7.49
C LEU A 39 -7.90 -7.87 5.98
N ILE A 40 -7.27 -6.89 5.38
CA ILE A 40 -7.22 -6.75 3.92
C ILE A 40 -6.04 -7.55 3.39
N VAL A 41 -6.28 -8.48 2.46
CA VAL A 41 -5.24 -9.29 1.82
C VAL A 41 -5.35 -9.16 0.31
N ILE A 42 -4.37 -8.50 -0.28
CA ILE A 42 -4.29 -8.26 -1.73
C ILE A 42 -3.26 -9.22 -2.32
N TYR A 43 -3.68 -10.10 -3.20
CA TYR A 43 -2.79 -11.09 -3.79
C TYR A 43 -3.05 -11.29 -5.28
N GLY A 44 -2.08 -11.87 -5.98
CA GLY A 44 -2.13 -12.13 -7.41
C GLY A 44 -0.75 -12.05 -8.04
N LYS A 45 -0.67 -12.28 -9.33
CA LYS A 45 0.59 -12.34 -10.09
C LYS A 45 1.31 -10.98 -10.13
N ARG A 46 2.60 -11.01 -10.46
CA ARG A 46 3.39 -9.79 -10.67
C ARG A 46 2.84 -8.97 -11.84
N GLY A 47 2.82 -7.65 -11.72
CA GLY A 47 2.41 -6.73 -12.81
C GLY A 47 0.89 -6.55 -12.96
N VAL A 48 0.04 -7.18 -12.12
CA VAL A 48 -1.43 -7.03 -12.17
C VAL A 48 -1.94 -5.75 -11.50
N GLY A 49 -1.09 -4.95 -10.84
CA GLY A 49 -1.46 -3.67 -10.25
C GLY A 49 -1.80 -3.72 -8.75
N LYS A 50 -1.31 -4.71 -7.99
CA LYS A 50 -1.56 -4.86 -6.54
C LYS A 50 -1.11 -3.65 -5.72
N SER A 51 0.15 -3.22 -5.85
CA SER A 51 0.70 -2.08 -5.11
C SER A 51 -0.02 -0.78 -5.46
N SER A 52 -0.43 -0.59 -6.71
CA SER A 52 -1.25 0.55 -7.12
C SER A 52 -2.62 0.53 -6.44
N LEU A 53 -3.28 -0.64 -6.35
CA LEU A 53 -4.53 -0.79 -5.60
C LEU A 53 -4.31 -0.49 -4.11
N LEU A 54 -3.23 -1.01 -3.50
CA LEU A 54 -2.90 -0.75 -2.09
C LEU A 54 -2.73 0.74 -1.80
N ARG A 55 -2.12 1.51 -2.72
CA ARG A 55 -2.00 2.98 -2.62
C ARG A 55 -3.36 3.68 -2.74
N GLN A 56 -4.27 3.19 -3.58
CA GLN A 56 -5.64 3.74 -3.64
C GLN A 56 -6.40 3.45 -2.34
N ILE A 57 -6.25 2.25 -1.77
CA ILE A 57 -6.82 1.91 -0.45
C ILE A 57 -6.29 2.85 0.62
N GLN A 58 -4.99 3.16 0.62
CA GLN A 58 -4.40 4.13 1.53
C GLN A 58 -5.08 5.49 1.45
N GLN A 59 -5.29 6.02 0.25
CA GLN A 59 -5.93 7.33 0.06
C GLN A 59 -7.39 7.31 0.51
N ILE A 60 -8.17 6.30 0.11
CA ILE A 60 -9.55 6.14 0.55
C ILE A 60 -9.62 6.06 2.09
N ALA A 61 -8.71 5.32 2.71
CA ALA A 61 -8.63 5.20 4.16
C ALA A 61 -8.30 6.53 4.85
N THR A 62 -7.52 7.41 4.24
CA THR A 62 -7.30 8.76 4.80
C THR A 62 -8.49 9.70 4.64
N GLY A 63 -9.51 9.32 3.86
CA GLY A 63 -10.71 10.11 3.58
C GLY A 63 -10.65 10.84 2.24
N ASP A 64 -9.71 10.51 1.37
CA ASP A 64 -9.72 10.97 -0.02
C ASP A 64 -10.63 10.06 -0.86
N PHE A 65 -11.80 10.55 -1.17
CA PHE A 65 -12.81 9.84 -1.97
C PHE A 65 -12.81 10.27 -3.45
N THR A 66 -11.73 10.86 -3.94
CA THR A 66 -11.60 11.27 -5.35
C THR A 66 -11.80 10.09 -6.29
N LEU A 67 -11.12 8.97 -6.07
CA LEU A 67 -11.25 7.78 -6.90
C LEU A 67 -12.67 7.16 -6.86
N PRO A 68 -13.28 6.89 -5.69
CA PRO A 68 -14.66 6.42 -5.64
C PRO A 68 -15.66 7.33 -6.34
N LYS A 69 -15.53 8.66 -6.21
CA LYS A 69 -16.39 9.62 -6.89
C LYS A 69 -16.21 9.56 -8.41
N LYS A 70 -14.96 9.51 -8.89
CA LYS A 70 -14.63 9.35 -10.31
C LYS A 70 -15.23 8.07 -10.90
N MET A 71 -15.30 7.01 -10.13
CA MET A 71 -15.91 5.72 -10.49
C MET A 71 -17.43 5.67 -10.28
N SER A 72 -18.08 6.79 -9.97
CA SER A 72 -19.52 6.89 -9.66
C SER A 72 -19.95 5.99 -8.48
N LEU A 73 -19.04 5.78 -7.52
CA LEU A 73 -19.27 4.96 -6.32
C LEU A 73 -19.62 5.78 -5.07
N GLN A 74 -19.94 7.07 -5.22
CA GLN A 74 -20.26 7.96 -4.09
C GLN A 74 -21.42 7.46 -3.24
N TYR A 75 -22.33 6.67 -3.81
CA TYR A 75 -23.47 6.07 -3.08
C TYR A 75 -23.05 4.99 -2.07
N LEU A 76 -21.83 4.45 -2.17
CA LEU A 76 -21.26 3.50 -1.23
C LEU A 76 -20.49 4.18 -0.10
N ILE A 77 -20.21 5.47 -0.22
CA ILE A 77 -19.52 6.22 0.84
C ILE A 77 -20.53 6.51 1.94
N SER A 78 -20.37 5.84 3.07
CA SER A 78 -21.23 6.08 4.24
C SER A 78 -21.02 7.48 4.79
N GLU A 79 -22.07 8.11 5.35
CA GLU A 79 -21.94 9.35 6.13
C GLU A 79 -20.95 9.20 7.29
N LYS A 80 -20.88 7.98 7.85
CA LYS A 80 -19.95 7.58 8.90
C LYS A 80 -18.79 6.74 8.36
N GLN A 81 -18.33 7.03 7.14
CA GLN A 81 -17.18 6.33 6.57
C GLN A 81 -15.95 6.50 7.46
N ARG A 82 -15.42 5.41 7.97
CA ARG A 82 -14.24 5.41 8.85
C ARG A 82 -13.01 5.93 8.12
N LYS A 83 -12.24 6.76 8.83
CA LYS A 83 -10.99 7.36 8.35
C LYS A 83 -9.84 6.96 9.26
N TYR A 84 -8.71 6.68 8.67
CA TYR A 84 -7.57 6.11 9.37
C TYR A 84 -6.32 7.02 9.27
N LEU A 85 -5.51 7.02 10.31
CA LEU A 85 -4.09 7.29 10.17
C LEU A 85 -3.47 6.11 9.43
N THR A 86 -2.71 6.37 8.38
CA THR A 86 -2.16 5.29 7.55
C THR A 86 -0.65 5.20 7.68
N VAL A 87 -0.14 3.99 7.69
CA VAL A 87 1.28 3.66 7.60
C VAL A 87 1.45 2.75 6.40
N TYR A 88 2.39 3.07 5.52
CA TYR A 88 2.72 2.22 4.38
C TYR A 88 4.17 1.76 4.50
N TYR A 89 4.36 0.47 4.43
CA TYR A 89 5.66 -0.15 4.50
C TYR A 89 5.83 -1.14 3.35
N GLN A 90 6.96 -1.07 2.66
CA GLN A 90 7.34 -2.01 1.62
C GLN A 90 8.40 -2.95 2.18
N CYS A 91 8.10 -4.24 2.21
CA CYS A 91 9.02 -5.25 2.73
C CYS A 91 10.23 -5.45 1.80
N ASP A 92 11.33 -5.86 2.39
CA ASP A 92 12.52 -6.33 1.72
C ASP A 92 12.91 -7.74 2.18
N SER A 93 13.82 -8.36 1.46
CA SER A 93 14.29 -9.72 1.76
C SER A 93 15.19 -9.83 3.00
N LEU A 94 15.43 -8.73 3.73
CA LEU A 94 16.20 -8.73 4.97
C LEU A 94 15.32 -9.05 6.17
N ILE A 95 13.99 -8.92 6.04
CA ILE A 95 13.03 -9.24 7.10
C ILE A 95 13.00 -10.74 7.32
N ASP A 96 13.39 -11.18 8.51
CA ASP A 96 13.53 -12.60 8.87
C ASP A 96 12.37 -13.12 9.75
N GLY A 97 11.31 -12.35 9.96
CA GLY A 97 10.11 -12.79 10.70
C GLY A 97 9.38 -11.69 11.44
N CYS A 98 8.54 -12.10 12.39
CA CYS A 98 7.64 -11.21 13.13
C CYS A 98 8.34 -10.04 13.80
N ASP A 99 9.37 -10.32 14.59
CA ASP A 99 10.05 -9.28 15.38
C ASP A 99 10.71 -8.23 14.50
N GLU A 100 11.39 -8.66 13.43
CA GLU A 100 12.04 -7.75 12.50
C GLU A 100 11.00 -6.89 11.77
N LEU A 101 9.87 -7.49 11.34
CA LEU A 101 8.77 -6.75 10.72
C LEU A 101 8.25 -5.66 11.66
N LEU A 102 7.98 -5.97 12.93
CA LEU A 102 7.50 -4.98 13.90
C LEU A 102 8.51 -3.86 14.14
N LEU A 103 9.79 -4.20 14.24
CA LEU A 103 10.86 -3.23 14.39
C LEU A 103 10.95 -2.28 13.19
N ARG A 104 10.83 -2.82 11.97
CA ARG A 104 10.81 -2.01 10.74
C ARG A 104 9.61 -1.10 10.66
N LEU A 105 8.41 -1.59 10.96
CA LEU A 105 7.20 -0.78 10.99
C LEU A 105 7.28 0.42 11.94
N VAL A 106 8.05 0.31 13.03
CA VAL A 106 8.26 1.42 13.97
C VAL A 106 9.37 2.35 13.51
N ASN A 107 10.52 1.81 13.08
CA ASN A 107 11.76 2.57 12.89
C ASN A 107 12.03 2.99 11.46
N ASP A 108 11.25 2.54 10.48
CA ASP A 108 11.50 2.91 9.10
C ASP A 108 11.22 4.41 8.90
N GLN A 109 12.32 5.15 8.68
CA GLN A 109 12.32 6.60 8.55
C GLN A 109 12.40 7.07 7.09
N ASP A 110 12.55 6.15 6.14
CA ASP A 110 12.79 6.48 4.72
C ASP A 110 11.53 6.99 4.01
N GLY A 111 10.67 7.66 4.73
CA GLY A 111 9.53 8.25 4.11
C GLY A 111 8.53 8.85 5.10
N GLU A 112 7.59 9.53 4.53
CA GLU A 112 6.49 10.17 5.25
C GLU A 112 5.51 9.15 5.86
N ASP A 113 5.73 7.85 5.71
CA ASP A 113 4.74 6.79 5.92
C ASP A 113 4.96 5.90 7.16
N GLY A 114 6.02 6.12 7.96
CA GLY A 114 6.33 5.28 9.14
C GLY A 114 5.50 5.60 10.39
N LEU A 115 5.47 4.64 11.36
CA LEU A 115 4.74 4.82 12.63
C LEU A 115 5.35 5.91 13.52
N LEU A 116 6.65 6.16 13.44
CA LEU A 116 7.32 7.19 14.26
C LEU A 116 6.75 8.59 14.04
N ARG A 117 6.33 8.93 12.81
CA ARG A 117 5.71 10.23 12.53
C ARG A 117 4.36 10.44 13.23
N LEU A 118 3.72 9.36 13.64
CA LEU A 118 2.43 9.39 14.33
C LEU A 118 2.57 9.48 15.85
N VAL A 119 3.80 9.42 16.39
CA VAL A 119 4.04 9.57 17.84
C VAL A 119 3.67 10.99 18.25
N PRO A 120 2.98 11.16 19.41
CA PRO A 120 2.65 12.48 19.91
C PRO A 120 3.92 13.32 20.09
N ASP A 121 3.92 14.50 19.48
CA ASP A 121 4.93 15.51 19.73
C ASP A 121 4.56 16.27 21.03
N ASP A 122 4.63 15.59 22.15
CA ASP A 122 4.51 16.22 23.47
C ASP A 122 5.77 17.05 23.79
N GLY A 123 6.46 17.41 22.72
CA GLY A 123 7.50 18.41 22.72
C GLY A 123 8.85 17.91 23.13
N LYS A 124 9.16 16.57 23.21
CA LYS A 124 10.55 16.32 23.67
C LYS A 124 11.10 14.90 23.67
N GLU A 125 10.39 13.85 23.29
CA GLU A 125 10.96 12.50 23.34
C GLU A 125 10.73 11.72 22.04
N LEU A 126 11.77 11.59 21.21
CA LEU A 126 11.83 10.58 20.15
C LEU A 126 12.15 9.24 20.79
N VAL A 127 11.31 8.23 20.57
CA VAL A 127 11.57 6.86 21.02
C VAL A 127 12.10 6.05 19.84
N GLU A 128 13.38 5.73 19.87
CA GLU A 128 13.99 4.80 18.92
C GLU A 128 13.81 3.36 19.44
N PHE A 129 13.27 2.52 18.59
CA PHE A 129 13.06 1.11 18.86
C PHE A 129 14.17 0.32 18.18
N SER A 130 15.13 -0.20 18.91
CA SER A 130 16.22 -0.99 18.33
C SER A 130 16.47 -2.26 19.12
N ARG A 131 16.88 -3.30 18.41
CA ARG A 131 17.31 -4.55 19.02
C ARG A 131 18.77 -4.42 19.45
N ALA A 132 19.06 -4.46 20.74
CA ALA A 132 20.42 -4.54 21.20
C ALA A 132 20.94 -5.96 20.96
N LYS A 133 22.00 -6.11 20.17
CA LYS A 133 22.76 -7.38 20.13
C LYS A 133 23.53 -7.47 21.45
N SER A 134 23.06 -8.27 22.40
CA SER A 134 23.86 -8.64 23.56
C SER A 134 24.73 -9.85 23.24
N VAL A 135 25.96 -9.83 23.76
CA VAL A 135 26.94 -10.89 23.56
C VAL A 135 26.60 -12.17 24.35
N ASN A 136 25.61 -12.13 25.24
CA ASN A 136 25.13 -13.24 26.05
C ASN A 136 23.62 -13.41 25.94
N ALA A 137 23.18 -14.37 25.15
CA ALA A 137 21.91 -15.09 25.14
C ALA A 137 20.67 -14.37 25.75
N GLY A 138 20.17 -13.35 25.06
CA GLY A 138 18.88 -12.70 25.35
C GLY A 138 18.68 -11.54 24.40
N ALA A 139 17.57 -11.54 23.64
CA ALA A 139 17.25 -10.38 22.80
C ALA A 139 16.71 -9.25 23.69
N ASP A 140 17.54 -8.28 24.01
CA ASP A 140 17.11 -7.09 24.72
C ASP A 140 16.62 -6.01 23.75
N LEU A 141 15.47 -5.45 24.03
CA LEU A 141 14.94 -4.30 23.32
C LEU A 141 15.57 -3.02 23.88
N LYS A 142 16.13 -2.22 22.99
CA LYS A 142 16.70 -0.91 23.38
C LYS A 142 15.72 0.18 22.97
N ILE A 143 15.14 0.84 23.97
CA ILE A 143 14.33 2.04 23.77
C ILE A 143 15.25 3.24 24.01
N VAL A 144 15.47 4.06 22.97
CA VAL A 144 16.25 5.28 23.08
C VAL A 144 15.28 6.47 23.04
N LYS A 145 15.23 7.21 24.12
CA LYS A 145 14.49 8.49 24.20
C LYS A 145 15.42 9.65 23.88
N TRP A 146 15.01 10.51 22.97
CA TRP A 146 15.71 11.74 22.64
C TRP A 146 14.92 12.92 23.18
N GLY A 147 15.54 13.71 24.08
CA GLY A 147 14.94 14.95 24.57
C GLY A 147 15.57 16.16 23.89
N THR A 148 14.77 17.04 23.32
CA THR A 148 15.22 18.34 22.82
C THR A 148 14.90 19.44 23.84
N GLN A 149 15.73 19.59 24.86
CA GLN A 149 15.84 20.87 25.58
C GLN A 149 17.28 21.31 25.50
N GLY A 150 17.45 22.60 25.19
CA GLY A 150 18.70 23.26 24.86
C GLY A 150 19.88 22.81 25.70
N VAL A 151 20.94 22.49 25.00
CA VAL A 151 22.34 22.38 25.44
C VAL A 151 22.82 21.03 26.00
N GLU A 152 22.00 20.08 26.39
CA GLU A 152 22.50 18.73 26.67
C GLU A 152 21.61 17.67 26.07
N THR A 153 22.12 16.96 25.04
CA THR A 153 21.50 15.79 24.49
C THR A 153 21.71 14.60 25.43
N SER A 154 20.83 14.43 26.40
CA SER A 154 20.88 13.25 27.26
C SER A 154 20.26 12.04 26.51
N ARG A 155 21.13 11.14 26.03
CA ARG A 155 20.75 9.83 25.52
C ARG A 155 20.40 8.92 26.68
N TYR A 156 19.13 8.69 26.93
CA TYR A 156 18.71 7.62 27.83
C TYR A 156 18.43 6.36 27.02
N ALA A 157 19.38 5.43 27.04
CA ALA A 157 19.14 4.08 26.55
C ALA A 157 18.61 3.23 27.72
N ARG A 158 17.36 2.84 27.66
CA ARG A 158 16.79 1.86 28.59
C ARG A 158 16.66 0.52 27.88
N THR A 159 17.43 -0.45 28.32
CA THR A 159 17.22 -1.84 27.91
C THR A 159 16.02 -2.35 28.69
N VAL A 160 14.93 -2.64 28.01
CA VAL A 160 13.77 -3.26 28.62
C VAL A 160 13.75 -4.72 28.18
N PRO A 161 13.87 -5.68 29.12
CA PRO A 161 13.56 -7.06 28.83
C PRO A 161 12.07 -7.08 28.49
N GLY A 162 11.71 -7.31 27.24
CA GLY A 162 10.33 -7.21 26.84
C GLY A 162 10.01 -7.90 25.53
N ASP A 163 8.85 -8.46 25.48
CA ASP A 163 8.19 -8.96 24.30
C ASP A 163 8.04 -7.82 23.28
N VAL A 164 8.65 -7.94 22.10
CA VAL A 164 8.56 -6.99 20.99
C VAL A 164 7.09 -6.70 20.66
N VAL A 165 6.26 -7.73 20.67
CA VAL A 165 4.83 -7.63 20.38
C VAL A 165 4.11 -6.77 21.41
N GLN A 166 4.40 -6.95 22.70
CA GLN A 166 3.76 -6.16 23.76
C GLN A 166 4.19 -4.69 23.68
N THR A 167 5.45 -4.44 23.37
CA THR A 167 5.96 -3.07 23.23
C THR A 167 5.37 -2.39 22.00
N PHE A 168 5.26 -3.11 20.87
CA PHE A 168 4.59 -2.61 19.68
C PHE A 168 3.12 -2.28 19.94
N ARG A 169 2.41 -3.14 20.68
CA ARG A 169 1.03 -2.91 21.12
C ARG A 169 0.89 -1.65 21.97
N ASN A 170 1.77 -1.45 22.94
CA ASN A 170 1.79 -0.27 23.79
C ASN A 170 2.02 1.00 22.96
N PHE A 171 2.90 0.91 21.95
CA PHE A 171 3.18 2.00 21.02
C PHE A 171 1.95 2.38 20.19
N LEU A 172 1.25 1.40 19.60
CA LEU A 172 0.00 1.64 18.88
C LEU A 172 -1.08 2.24 19.78
N ASN A 173 -1.23 1.74 21.01
CA ASN A 173 -2.18 2.29 21.98
C ASN A 173 -1.88 3.74 22.33
N SER A 174 -0.62 4.13 22.43
CA SER A 174 -0.22 5.52 22.64
C SER A 174 -0.66 6.42 21.48
N ILE A 175 -0.43 5.99 20.24
CA ILE A 175 -0.91 6.72 19.05
C ILE A 175 -2.43 6.83 19.05
N ILE A 176 -3.14 5.75 19.33
CA ILE A 176 -4.61 5.72 19.39
C ILE A 176 -5.14 6.72 20.41
N THR A 177 -4.54 6.73 21.62
CA THR A 177 -5.01 7.58 22.71
C THR A 177 -4.81 9.06 22.44
N HIS A 178 -3.67 9.43 21.84
CA HIS A 178 -3.26 10.83 21.73
C HIS A 178 -3.48 11.45 20.35
N GLN A 179 -3.48 10.66 19.28
CA GLN A 179 -3.46 11.20 17.92
C GLN A 179 -4.79 11.07 17.18
N LEU A 180 -5.60 10.03 17.41
CA LEU A 180 -6.83 9.84 16.63
C LEU A 180 -7.77 11.05 16.73
N ASN A 181 -8.04 11.53 17.94
CA ASN A 181 -8.90 12.70 18.15
C ASN A 181 -8.30 13.98 17.54
N LYS A 182 -6.97 14.17 17.67
CA LYS A 182 -6.25 15.33 17.13
C LYS A 182 -6.41 15.44 15.61
N TYR A 183 -6.39 14.31 14.90
CA TYR A 183 -6.50 14.27 13.44
C TYR A 183 -7.92 13.92 12.94
N GLY A 184 -8.91 13.77 13.82
CA GLY A 184 -10.26 13.40 13.43
C GLY A 184 -10.31 12.04 12.72
N LYS A 185 -9.58 11.04 13.23
CA LYS A 185 -9.49 9.69 12.68
C LYS A 185 -10.09 8.67 13.60
N ASP A 186 -10.56 7.56 13.02
CA ASP A 186 -11.25 6.48 13.74
C ASP A 186 -10.32 5.33 14.11
N GLY A 187 -9.13 5.28 13.50
CA GLY A 187 -8.17 4.21 13.75
C GLY A 187 -6.85 4.38 12.99
N ILE A 188 -6.03 3.34 13.04
CA ILE A 188 -4.77 3.20 12.31
C ILE A 188 -4.94 2.08 11.29
N LEU A 189 -4.50 2.30 10.05
CA LEU A 189 -4.37 1.27 9.00
C LEU A 189 -2.90 1.11 8.65
N ILE A 190 -2.36 -0.09 8.87
CA ILE A 190 -0.99 -0.46 8.53
C ILE A 190 -1.03 -1.24 7.22
N LEU A 191 -0.44 -0.68 6.17
CA LEU A 191 -0.37 -1.26 4.83
C LEU A 191 1.05 -1.81 4.61
N ILE A 192 1.14 -3.10 4.34
CA ILE A 192 2.40 -3.82 4.16
C ILE A 192 2.43 -4.37 2.74
N ASP A 193 3.30 -3.81 1.91
CA ASP A 193 3.49 -4.24 0.51
C ASP A 193 4.67 -5.21 0.39
N GLU A 194 4.69 -6.00 -0.69
CA GLU A 194 5.69 -7.03 -0.95
C GLU A 194 5.87 -8.02 0.22
N PHE A 195 4.77 -8.36 0.87
CA PHE A 195 4.75 -9.27 2.03
C PHE A 195 5.31 -10.67 1.71
N ASP A 196 5.26 -11.07 0.44
CA ASP A 196 5.80 -12.34 -0.05
C ASP A 196 7.31 -12.47 0.08
N VAL A 197 8.07 -11.37 0.14
CA VAL A 197 9.54 -11.41 0.25
C VAL A 197 10.04 -11.72 1.67
N ILE A 198 9.17 -11.68 2.68
CA ILE A 198 9.51 -12.03 4.06
C ILE A 198 9.93 -13.52 4.12
N LYS A 199 11.11 -13.80 4.69
CA LYS A 199 11.68 -15.14 4.70
C LYS A 199 10.90 -16.14 5.56
N ASN A 200 10.59 -15.74 6.79
CA ASN A 200 9.85 -16.58 7.74
C ASN A 200 8.52 -15.89 8.08
N LYS A 201 7.44 -16.42 7.53
CA LYS A 201 6.08 -15.90 7.74
C LYS A 201 5.34 -16.62 8.88
N HIS A 202 5.96 -17.62 9.48
CA HIS A 202 5.34 -18.41 10.54
C HIS A 202 4.91 -17.51 11.72
N GLY A 203 3.64 -17.61 12.11
CA GLY A 203 3.06 -16.84 13.21
C GLY A 203 2.70 -15.39 12.88
N ILE A 204 3.05 -14.85 11.71
CA ILE A 204 2.70 -13.45 11.38
C ILE A 204 1.18 -13.26 11.28
N GLY A 205 0.44 -14.22 10.73
CA GLY A 205 -1.03 -14.14 10.69
C GLY A 205 -1.65 -14.09 12.08
N SER A 206 -1.19 -14.96 12.98
CA SER A 206 -1.61 -14.97 14.40
C SER A 206 -1.26 -13.67 15.10
N LEU A 207 -0.07 -13.11 14.82
CA LEU A 207 0.37 -11.81 15.31
C LEU A 207 -0.58 -10.70 14.83
N ILE A 208 -0.81 -10.58 13.53
CA ILE A 208 -1.72 -9.59 12.94
C ILE A 208 -3.11 -9.70 13.57
N LYS A 209 -3.65 -10.93 13.70
CA LYS A 209 -4.93 -11.16 14.38
C LYS A 209 -4.92 -10.63 15.81
N SER A 210 -3.86 -10.86 16.56
CA SER A 210 -3.74 -10.41 17.95
C SER A 210 -3.65 -8.90 18.10
N LEU A 211 -3.19 -8.20 17.08
CA LEU A 211 -3.06 -6.74 17.02
C LEU A 211 -4.29 -6.06 16.41
N THR A 212 -5.04 -6.76 15.56
CA THR A 212 -6.25 -6.22 14.91
C THR A 212 -7.35 -5.93 15.93
N SER A 213 -7.96 -4.76 15.82
CA SER A 213 -9.07 -4.32 16.66
C SER A 213 -10.00 -3.41 15.87
N ASP A 214 -11.03 -2.86 16.54
CA ASP A 214 -11.88 -1.82 15.97
C ASP A 214 -11.09 -0.56 15.52
N LYS A 215 -9.95 -0.30 16.16
CA LYS A 215 -9.07 0.86 15.89
C LYS A 215 -7.78 0.54 15.16
N ILE A 216 -7.42 -0.72 14.98
CA ILE A 216 -6.19 -1.16 14.32
C ILE A 216 -6.54 -2.13 13.20
N LYS A 217 -6.24 -1.77 11.97
CA LYS A 217 -6.42 -2.62 10.79
C LYS A 217 -5.08 -2.84 10.09
N PHE A 218 -5.00 -3.97 9.40
CA PHE A 218 -3.88 -4.30 8.53
C PHE A 218 -4.38 -4.52 7.10
N ALA A 219 -3.53 -4.13 6.16
CA ALA A 219 -3.65 -4.48 4.75
C ALA A 219 -2.31 -5.07 4.30
N ILE A 220 -2.30 -6.32 3.89
CA ILE A 220 -1.10 -6.99 3.38
C ILE A 220 -1.24 -7.23 1.88
N CYS A 221 -0.15 -7.08 1.16
CA CYS A 221 -0.10 -7.18 -0.29
C CYS A 221 1.13 -7.99 -0.71
N GLY A 222 0.95 -8.94 -1.61
CA GLY A 222 2.07 -9.75 -2.08
C GLY A 222 1.76 -10.62 -3.31
N ILE A 223 2.79 -11.26 -3.85
CA ILE A 223 2.67 -12.22 -4.94
C ILE A 223 2.24 -13.56 -4.33
N ALA A 224 1.06 -14.02 -4.71
CA ALA A 224 0.53 -15.33 -4.31
C ALA A 224 -0.60 -15.75 -5.26
N ASP A 225 -0.85 -17.05 -5.37
CA ASP A 225 -1.99 -17.57 -6.11
C ASP A 225 -3.25 -17.62 -5.23
N ASP A 226 -3.07 -17.71 -3.92
CA ASP A 226 -4.14 -17.70 -2.92
C ASP A 226 -3.67 -17.07 -1.60
N VAL A 227 -4.59 -16.88 -0.65
CA VAL A 227 -4.30 -16.30 0.66
C VAL A 227 -3.38 -17.20 1.49
N SER A 228 -3.52 -18.54 1.38
CA SER A 228 -2.74 -19.49 2.16
C SER A 228 -1.26 -19.47 1.77
N SER A 229 -0.96 -19.18 0.53
CA SER A 229 0.40 -19.00 0.03
C SER A 229 1.05 -17.71 0.55
N LEU A 230 0.25 -16.70 0.86
CA LEU A 230 0.75 -15.43 1.39
C LEU A 230 0.86 -15.44 2.92
N VAL A 231 -0.13 -16.03 3.60
CA VAL A 231 -0.19 -16.12 5.07
C VAL A 231 -0.18 -17.58 5.49
N GLU A 232 0.96 -18.09 5.94
CA GLU A 232 1.15 -19.51 6.25
C GLU A 232 0.19 -20.05 7.31
N ASP A 233 -0.17 -19.24 8.31
CA ASP A 233 -1.12 -19.57 9.36
C ASP A 233 -2.53 -18.97 9.11
N HIS A 234 -2.97 -19.00 7.84
CA HIS A 234 -4.23 -18.38 7.37
C HIS A 234 -5.47 -18.82 8.15
N HIS A 235 -5.53 -20.05 8.66
CA HIS A 235 -6.63 -20.50 9.52
C HIS A 235 -6.82 -19.64 10.77
N SER A 236 -5.73 -19.05 11.27
CA SER A 236 -5.79 -18.13 12.41
C SER A 236 -6.53 -16.84 12.07
N VAL A 237 -6.50 -16.39 10.82
CA VAL A 237 -7.09 -15.11 10.36
C VAL A 237 -8.34 -15.29 9.51
N GLU A 238 -8.81 -16.50 9.27
CA GLU A 238 -9.90 -16.83 8.34
C GLU A 238 -11.15 -15.93 8.53
N ARG A 239 -11.57 -15.72 9.78
CA ARG A 239 -12.70 -14.83 10.08
C ARG A 239 -12.46 -13.36 9.73
N LEU A 240 -11.20 -12.92 9.75
CA LEU A 240 -10.84 -11.55 9.38
C LEU A 240 -10.82 -11.34 7.86
N LEU A 241 -10.79 -12.44 7.10
CA LEU A 241 -10.66 -12.46 5.65
C LEU A 241 -12.00 -12.46 4.90
N GLU A 242 -13.13 -12.69 5.59
CA GLU A 242 -14.46 -12.83 4.97
C GLU A 242 -14.77 -11.69 3.97
N GLU A 243 -14.45 -10.45 4.34
CA GLU A 243 -14.67 -9.28 3.50
C GLU A 243 -13.37 -8.71 2.90
N GLY A 244 -12.22 -9.11 3.42
CA GLY A 244 -10.92 -8.49 3.15
C GLY A 244 -10.05 -9.20 2.11
N SER A 245 -10.45 -10.37 1.63
CA SER A 245 -9.72 -11.11 0.61
C SER A 245 -9.94 -10.50 -0.78
N MET A 246 -8.87 -9.98 -1.39
CA MET A 246 -8.91 -9.23 -2.66
C MET A 246 -7.97 -9.85 -3.70
N PRO A 247 -8.41 -10.87 -4.44
CA PRO A 247 -7.65 -11.41 -5.56
C PRO A 247 -7.56 -10.38 -6.70
N VAL A 248 -6.35 -10.02 -7.10
CA VAL A 248 -6.12 -9.12 -8.23
C VAL A 248 -5.76 -9.95 -9.45
N LEU A 249 -6.75 -10.22 -10.27
CA LEU A 249 -6.60 -10.98 -11.51
C LEU A 249 -6.14 -10.07 -12.66
N GLN A 250 -5.89 -10.65 -13.84
CA GLN A 250 -5.68 -9.87 -15.06
C GLN A 250 -6.88 -8.95 -15.31
N MET A 251 -6.61 -7.79 -15.87
CA MET A 251 -7.67 -6.86 -16.26
C MET A 251 -8.47 -7.38 -17.44
N PRO A 252 -9.80 -7.24 -17.43
CA PRO A 252 -10.61 -7.42 -18.62
C PRO A 252 -10.11 -6.51 -19.75
N HIS A 253 -10.32 -6.94 -20.99
CA HIS A 253 -9.98 -6.15 -22.18
C HIS A 253 -10.49 -4.70 -22.10
N SER A 254 -11.75 -4.52 -21.71
CA SER A 254 -12.36 -3.18 -21.57
C SER A 254 -11.63 -2.27 -20.57
N GLU A 255 -11.06 -2.83 -19.49
CA GLU A 255 -10.27 -2.04 -18.51
C GLU A 255 -8.87 -1.71 -19.06
N CYS A 256 -8.27 -2.61 -19.88
CA CYS A 256 -7.01 -2.30 -20.58
C CYS A 256 -7.18 -1.10 -21.53
N LEU A 257 -8.31 -1.06 -22.27
CA LEU A 257 -8.64 0.08 -23.13
C LEU A 257 -8.81 1.38 -22.34
N GLN A 258 -9.35 1.32 -21.12
CA GLN A 258 -9.48 2.50 -20.26
C GLN A 258 -8.12 3.11 -19.89
N ILE A 259 -7.05 2.29 -19.77
CA ILE A 259 -5.69 2.82 -19.53
C ILE A 259 -5.25 3.67 -20.72
N LEU A 260 -5.45 3.19 -21.95
CA LEU A 260 -5.08 3.91 -23.16
C LEU A 260 -5.91 5.17 -23.35
N ASN A 261 -7.24 5.09 -23.14
CA ASN A 261 -8.12 6.26 -23.20
C ASN A 261 -7.73 7.31 -22.16
N ARG A 262 -7.38 6.88 -20.95
CA ARG A 262 -6.91 7.80 -19.91
C ARG A 262 -5.58 8.46 -20.27
N ALA A 263 -4.68 7.73 -20.91
CA ALA A 263 -3.44 8.31 -21.42
C ALA A 263 -3.69 9.37 -22.48
N GLU A 264 -4.62 9.15 -23.43
CA GLU A 264 -5.03 10.17 -24.40
C GLU A 264 -5.51 11.46 -23.72
N GLU A 265 -6.37 11.32 -22.68
CA GLU A 265 -6.84 12.48 -21.90
C GLU A 265 -5.68 13.21 -21.19
N LEU A 266 -4.69 12.47 -20.64
CA LEU A 266 -3.51 13.04 -19.97
C LEU A 266 -2.53 13.72 -20.95
N PHE A 267 -2.65 13.46 -22.23
CA PHE A 267 -1.97 14.19 -23.32
C PHE A 267 -2.88 15.29 -23.94
N ASP A 268 -3.92 15.74 -23.22
CA ASP A 268 -4.88 16.74 -23.68
C ASP A 268 -5.52 16.38 -25.04
N ASN A 269 -5.59 15.08 -25.34
CA ASN A 269 -6.02 14.50 -26.61
C ASN A 269 -5.17 14.88 -27.83
N GLU A 270 -3.96 15.37 -27.64
CA GLU A 270 -3.01 15.62 -28.72
C GLU A 270 -2.46 14.32 -29.32
N ILE A 271 -2.51 13.22 -28.56
CA ILE A 271 -2.14 11.88 -29.02
C ILE A 271 -3.41 11.03 -29.08
N LYS A 272 -3.51 10.24 -30.15
CA LYS A 272 -4.61 9.28 -30.35
C LYS A 272 -4.07 7.90 -30.66
N PHE A 273 -4.63 6.91 -30.03
CA PHE A 273 -4.44 5.49 -30.36
C PHE A 273 -5.60 5.08 -31.25
N VAL A 274 -5.33 4.71 -32.49
CA VAL A 274 -6.41 4.18 -33.37
C VAL A 274 -6.97 2.86 -32.82
N GLY A 275 -8.20 2.51 -33.19
CA GLY A 275 -8.90 1.35 -32.61
C GLY A 275 -8.09 0.05 -32.71
N GLU A 276 -7.51 -0.22 -33.89
CA GLU A 276 -6.68 -1.40 -34.14
C GLU A 276 -5.42 -1.44 -33.24
N ALA A 277 -4.78 -0.30 -33.01
CA ALA A 277 -3.63 -0.18 -32.13
C ALA A 277 -4.03 -0.45 -30.66
N LYS A 278 -5.18 0.08 -30.21
CA LYS A 278 -5.71 -0.20 -28.86
C LYS A 278 -5.98 -1.69 -28.68
N GLU A 279 -6.64 -2.32 -29.65
CA GLU A 279 -6.92 -3.76 -29.65
C GLU A 279 -5.64 -4.58 -29.56
N LYS A 280 -4.64 -4.28 -30.40
CA LYS A 280 -3.36 -4.98 -30.43
C LYS A 280 -2.59 -4.84 -29.13
N ILE A 281 -2.50 -3.62 -28.54
CA ILE A 281 -1.86 -3.40 -27.23
C ILE A 281 -2.58 -4.19 -26.14
N SER A 282 -3.91 -4.17 -26.12
CA SER A 282 -4.69 -4.90 -25.13
C SER A 282 -4.48 -6.41 -25.22
N GLN A 283 -4.47 -6.97 -26.43
CA GLN A 283 -4.19 -8.39 -26.67
C GLN A 283 -2.77 -8.77 -26.22
N LEU A 284 -1.75 -8.02 -26.63
CA LEU A 284 -0.35 -8.27 -26.29
C LEU A 284 -0.12 -8.17 -24.78
N SER A 285 -0.82 -7.27 -24.10
CA SER A 285 -0.70 -7.10 -22.65
C SER A 285 -1.32 -8.26 -21.86
N SER A 286 -2.17 -9.08 -22.47
CA SER A 286 -2.84 -10.22 -21.82
C SER A 286 -3.49 -9.87 -20.48
N GLY A 287 -4.02 -8.63 -20.35
CA GLY A 287 -4.65 -8.14 -19.13
C GLY A 287 -3.69 -7.70 -18.02
N TYR A 288 -2.40 -7.56 -18.31
CA TYR A 288 -1.44 -7.01 -17.35
C TYR A 288 -1.31 -5.48 -17.51
N PRO A 289 -1.81 -4.68 -16.56
CA PRO A 289 -1.71 -3.22 -16.65
C PRO A 289 -0.29 -2.71 -16.85
N TYR A 290 0.69 -3.36 -16.22
CA TYR A 290 2.10 -3.05 -16.40
C TYR A 290 2.52 -3.11 -17.88
N LEU A 291 2.07 -4.14 -18.61
CA LEU A 291 2.39 -4.28 -20.04
C LEU A 291 1.67 -3.24 -20.88
N VAL A 292 0.43 -2.89 -20.56
CA VAL A 292 -0.28 -1.78 -21.25
C VAL A 292 0.49 -0.48 -21.10
N GLN A 293 0.96 -0.15 -19.89
CA GLN A 293 1.77 1.02 -19.61
C GLN A 293 3.10 1.00 -20.39
N LEU A 294 3.77 -0.16 -20.40
CA LEU A 294 5.05 -0.34 -21.10
C LEU A 294 4.90 -0.16 -22.62
N PHE A 295 3.91 -0.82 -23.23
CA PHE A 295 3.64 -0.70 -24.66
C PHE A 295 3.21 0.72 -25.03
N GLY A 296 2.30 1.32 -24.24
CA GLY A 296 1.91 2.71 -24.46
C GLY A 296 3.10 3.67 -24.43
N LYS A 297 3.99 3.50 -23.44
CA LYS A 297 5.22 4.29 -23.34
C LYS A 297 6.14 4.12 -24.55
N ALA A 298 6.31 2.88 -25.03
CA ALA A 298 7.08 2.57 -26.24
C ALA A 298 6.48 3.25 -27.47
N CYS A 299 5.15 3.22 -27.62
CA CYS A 299 4.47 3.91 -28.72
C CYS A 299 4.73 5.42 -28.73
N ILE A 300 4.74 6.08 -27.56
CA ILE A 300 5.04 7.51 -27.48
C ILE A 300 6.49 7.80 -27.90
N HIS A 301 7.42 6.92 -27.54
CA HIS A 301 8.81 7.07 -28.01
C HIS A 301 8.90 6.96 -29.55
N GLU A 302 8.17 6.02 -30.16
CA GLU A 302 8.15 5.87 -31.62
C GLU A 302 7.45 7.06 -32.30
N LEU A 303 6.31 7.54 -31.76
CA LEU A 303 5.65 8.75 -32.30
C LEU A 303 6.60 9.95 -32.35
N ASN A 304 7.41 10.13 -31.32
CA ASN A 304 8.37 11.24 -31.26
C ASN A 304 9.45 11.13 -32.34
N LYS A 305 9.84 9.91 -32.77
CA LYS A 305 10.82 9.73 -33.84
C LYS A 305 10.27 10.12 -35.21
N TYR A 306 8.97 9.88 -35.42
CA TYR A 306 8.32 10.13 -36.71
C TYR A 306 7.49 11.42 -36.73
N GLU A 307 7.55 12.22 -35.68
CA GLU A 307 6.78 13.47 -35.53
C GLU A 307 5.27 13.29 -35.80
N LYS A 308 4.73 12.13 -35.41
CA LYS A 308 3.31 11.78 -35.52
C LYS A 308 2.55 12.10 -34.24
N SER A 309 1.22 12.16 -34.33
CA SER A 309 0.29 12.30 -33.18
C SER A 309 -0.69 11.11 -33.07
N GLU A 310 -0.66 10.18 -34.01
CA GLU A 310 -1.51 8.99 -34.01
C GLU A 310 -0.67 7.71 -33.90
N VAL A 311 -1.05 6.84 -32.96
CA VAL A 311 -0.52 5.49 -32.83
C VAL A 311 -1.36 4.58 -33.72
N ASP A 312 -0.80 4.22 -34.85
CA ASP A 312 -1.36 3.31 -35.83
C ASP A 312 -0.60 1.95 -35.82
N GLU A 313 -0.93 1.06 -36.72
CA GLU A 313 -0.27 -0.25 -36.84
C GLU A 313 1.23 -0.12 -37.20
N PHE A 314 1.61 0.93 -37.93
CA PHE A 314 3.03 1.19 -38.27
C PHE A 314 3.87 1.48 -37.02
N VAL A 315 3.32 2.20 -36.06
CA VAL A 315 4.03 2.53 -34.79
C VAL A 315 4.18 1.30 -33.90
N LEU A 316 3.35 0.27 -34.10
CA LEU A 316 3.36 -0.96 -33.30
C LEU A 316 4.24 -2.08 -33.90
N ASN A 317 4.74 -1.95 -35.10
CA ASN A 317 5.61 -2.91 -35.78
C ASN A 317 7.07 -2.46 -35.72
#